data_b8c86626b1c5bbd61e795339c476c8ce
#
_entry.id   b8c86626b1c5bbd61e795339c476c8ce
#
_cell.length_a   1.000
_cell.length_b   1.000
_cell.length_c   1.000
_cell.angle_alpha   90.00
_cell.angle_beta   90.00
_cell.angle_gamma   90.00
#
_symmetry.space_group_name_H-M   'P 1'
#
loop_
_entity.id
_entity.type
_entity.pdbx_description
1 polymer ?
#
loop_
_entity_poly.entity_id
_entity_poly.type
_entity_poly.pdbx_seq_one_letter_code
_entity_poly.pdbx_strand_id
1 'polypeptide(L)'
;MRKFLQNKLWRDKAPDMMRSQGSIIHVINLTDKEYEEQLKIKLLEEAQEVCDAYERESIIEEMADLTEVIDALCALHRISLDELDAVQMKKRQERGGFYERAFVTVAEHPAGSFGEKYCRAQPDKYPEIF
;
A
#
# COMPACT_ATOMS: atom_id res chain seq x y z
N MET A 1 -16.26 1.55 32.58
CA MET A 1 -15.46 1.75 31.38
C MET A 1 -16.31 1.67 30.14
N ARG A 2 -15.96 2.46 29.11
CA ARG A 2 -16.60 2.36 27.80
C ARG A 2 -15.84 1.37 26.92
N LYS A 3 -16.56 0.60 26.12
CA LYS A 3 -15.99 -0.41 25.20
C LYS A 3 -16.14 0.06 23.75
N PHE A 4 -15.07 -0.07 23.01
CA PHE A 4 -15.05 0.29 21.59
C PHE A 4 -14.54 -0.89 20.77
N LEU A 5 -15.31 -1.28 19.76
CA LEU A 5 -14.90 -2.32 18.83
C LEU A 5 -13.74 -1.79 17.96
N GLN A 6 -12.69 -2.57 17.85
CA GLN A 6 -11.50 -2.20 17.08
C GLN A 6 -11.37 -3.03 15.80
N ASN A 7 -11.15 -4.33 15.93
CA ASN A 7 -10.97 -5.27 14.82
C ASN A 7 -9.95 -4.77 13.78
N LYS A 8 -8.80 -4.30 14.27
CA LYS A 8 -7.70 -3.75 13.46
C LYS A 8 -6.36 -4.21 13.98
N LEU A 9 -5.37 -4.28 13.11
CA LEU A 9 -3.99 -4.39 13.54
C LEU A 9 -3.55 -3.11 14.22
N TRP A 10 -2.86 -3.27 15.34
CA TRP A 10 -2.18 -2.19 16.05
C TRP A 10 -0.68 -2.39 15.96
N ARG A 11 0.08 -1.32 16.06
CA ARG A 11 1.54 -1.41 16.21
C ARG A 11 1.89 -2.20 17.45
N ASP A 12 2.98 -2.95 17.40
CA ASP A 12 3.33 -3.97 18.40
C ASP A 12 3.35 -3.48 19.85
N LYS A 13 3.77 -2.25 20.07
CA LYS A 13 3.87 -1.67 21.42
C LYS A 13 2.60 -0.94 21.88
N ALA A 14 1.67 -0.72 20.99
CA ALA A 14 0.48 0.08 21.32
C ALA A 14 -0.45 -0.57 22.36
N PRO A 15 -0.71 -1.89 22.33
CA PRO A 15 -1.52 -2.52 23.38
C PRO A 15 -0.97 -2.29 24.79
N ASP A 16 0.32 -2.49 24.98
CA ASP A 16 0.94 -2.31 26.31
C ASP A 16 1.01 -0.83 26.72
N MET A 17 1.23 0.07 25.77
CA MET A 17 1.17 1.51 26.04
C MET A 17 -0.20 1.92 26.57
N MET A 18 -1.28 1.43 25.96
CA MET A 18 -2.64 1.74 26.40
C MET A 18 -2.97 1.07 27.74
N ARG A 19 -2.49 -0.16 27.95
CA ARG A 19 -2.64 -0.87 29.23
C ARG A 19 -1.96 -0.11 30.36
N SER A 20 -0.81 0.48 30.13
CA SER A 20 -0.10 1.29 31.13
C SER A 20 -0.89 2.54 31.55
N GLN A 21 -1.85 2.97 30.75
CA GLN A 21 -2.74 4.09 31.03
C GLN A 21 -4.09 3.65 31.65
N GLY A 22 -4.23 2.36 31.95
CA GLY A 22 -5.43 1.81 32.58
C GLY A 22 -6.44 1.20 31.61
N SER A 23 -6.14 1.14 30.34
CA SER A 23 -7.02 0.50 29.35
C SER A 23 -6.96 -1.03 29.44
N ILE A 24 -8.07 -1.67 29.13
CA ILE A 24 -8.14 -3.13 28.96
C ILE A 24 -8.16 -3.41 27.46
N ILE A 25 -7.13 -4.07 26.96
CA ILE A 25 -6.96 -4.34 25.54
C ILE A 25 -6.98 -5.86 25.32
N HIS A 26 -7.95 -6.31 24.55
CA HIS A 26 -8.11 -7.71 24.19
C HIS A 26 -7.41 -7.95 22.83
N VAL A 27 -6.43 -8.83 22.81
CA VAL A 27 -5.63 -9.14 21.62
C VAL A 27 -5.76 -10.62 21.28
N ILE A 28 -5.91 -10.91 20.00
CA ILE A 28 -5.77 -12.28 19.47
C ILE A 28 -4.57 -12.31 18.53
N ASN A 29 -3.90 -13.45 18.45
CA ASN A 29 -2.80 -13.66 17.51
C ASN A 29 -3.36 -14.25 16.22
N LEU A 30 -3.01 -13.64 15.09
CA LEU A 30 -3.50 -14.04 13.78
C LEU A 30 -2.61 -15.14 13.20
N THR A 31 -3.20 -16.01 12.38
CA THR A 31 -2.44 -16.89 11.47
C THR A 31 -1.76 -16.06 10.39
N ASP A 32 -0.79 -16.64 9.68
CA ASP A 32 -0.12 -15.94 8.58
C ASP A 32 -1.12 -15.43 7.52
N LYS A 33 -2.10 -16.24 7.18
CA LYS A 33 -3.14 -15.88 6.21
C LYS A 33 -3.99 -14.72 6.70
N GLU A 34 -4.48 -14.79 7.93
CA GLU A 34 -5.27 -13.72 8.55
C GLU A 34 -4.45 -12.43 8.68
N TYR A 35 -3.19 -12.56 9.06
CA TYR A 35 -2.27 -11.44 9.18
C TYR A 35 -2.05 -10.75 7.82
N GLU A 36 -1.81 -11.51 6.76
CA GLU A 36 -1.67 -10.97 5.41
C GLU A 36 -2.92 -10.21 4.97
N GLU A 37 -4.11 -10.77 5.21
CA GLU A 37 -5.38 -10.13 4.90
C GLU A 37 -5.52 -8.79 5.64
N GLN A 38 -5.19 -8.77 6.93
CA GLN A 38 -5.26 -7.56 7.74
C GLN A 38 -4.21 -6.51 7.37
N LEU A 39 -3.02 -6.94 6.98
CA LEU A 39 -1.99 -6.02 6.46
C LEU A 39 -2.45 -5.35 5.16
N LYS A 40 -3.11 -6.08 4.27
CA LYS A 40 -3.64 -5.51 3.02
C LYS A 40 -4.76 -4.50 3.28
N ILE A 41 -5.63 -4.79 4.25
CA ILE A 41 -6.65 -3.84 4.71
C ILE A 41 -5.99 -2.59 5.27
N LYS A 42 -4.97 -2.77 6.09
CA LYS A 42 -4.18 -1.67 6.68
C LYS A 42 -3.47 -0.85 5.62
N LEU A 43 -2.93 -1.49 4.59
CA LEU A 43 -2.28 -0.83 3.46
C LEU A 43 -3.23 0.14 2.76
N LEU A 44 -4.46 -0.29 2.49
CA LEU A 44 -5.48 0.55 1.87
C LEU A 44 -5.91 1.69 2.79
N GLU A 45 -6.06 1.42 4.08
CA GLU A 45 -6.40 2.44 5.09
C GLU A 45 -5.33 3.54 5.15
N GLU A 46 -4.05 3.16 5.26
CA GLU A 46 -2.95 4.14 5.34
C GLU A 46 -2.76 4.90 4.01
N ALA A 47 -2.97 4.25 2.88
CA ALA A 47 -2.95 4.92 1.58
C ALA A 47 -4.06 5.98 1.49
N GLN A 48 -5.26 5.68 1.99
CA GLN A 48 -6.36 6.65 2.04
C GLN A 48 -6.01 7.84 2.95
N GLU A 49 -5.39 7.58 4.09
CA GLU A 49 -4.97 8.63 5.02
C GLU A 49 -3.90 9.55 4.40
N VAL A 50 -2.99 9.00 3.59
CA VAL A 50 -2.05 9.80 2.80
C VAL A 50 -2.80 10.72 1.84
N CYS A 51 -3.80 10.20 1.14
CA CYS A 51 -4.61 10.98 0.20
C CYS A 51 -5.41 12.10 0.89
N ASP A 52 -5.85 11.86 2.12
CA ASP A 52 -6.66 12.81 2.90
C ASP A 52 -5.84 13.85 3.66
N ALA A 53 -4.52 13.66 3.78
CA ALA A 53 -3.64 14.58 4.49
C ALA A 53 -3.31 15.83 3.64
N TYR A 54 -3.36 16.99 4.26
CA TYR A 54 -3.06 18.27 3.59
C TYR A 54 -1.77 18.91 4.08
N GLU A 55 -1.55 18.90 5.40
CA GLU A 55 -0.38 19.52 6.00
C GLU A 55 0.86 18.65 5.75
N ARG A 56 2.00 19.28 5.49
CA ARG A 56 3.25 18.58 5.21
C ARG A 56 3.61 17.55 6.29
N GLU A 57 3.45 17.93 7.56
CA GLU A 57 3.75 17.05 8.70
C GLU A 57 2.82 15.84 8.75
N SER A 58 1.53 16.05 8.49
CA SER A 58 0.56 14.96 8.41
C SER A 58 0.87 14.02 7.25
N ILE A 59 1.25 14.55 6.09
CA ILE A 59 1.65 13.76 4.92
C ILE A 59 2.85 12.88 5.26
N ILE A 60 3.86 13.43 5.94
CA ILE A 60 5.04 12.67 6.38
C ILE A 60 4.64 11.54 7.33
N GLU A 61 3.79 11.83 8.31
CA GLU A 61 3.33 10.82 9.29
C GLU A 61 2.58 9.67 8.60
N GLU A 62 1.65 10.01 7.71
CA GLU A 62 0.85 9.00 7.01
C GLU A 62 1.70 8.20 6.01
N MET A 63 2.67 8.82 5.35
CA MET A 63 3.62 8.10 4.51
C MET A 63 4.51 7.15 5.33
N ALA A 64 4.91 7.56 6.52
CA ALA A 64 5.67 6.71 7.43
C ALA A 64 4.84 5.50 7.87
N ASP A 65 3.55 5.69 8.18
CA ASP A 65 2.64 4.61 8.53
C ASP A 65 2.44 3.64 7.35
N LEU A 66 2.27 4.18 6.14
CA LEU A 66 2.16 3.38 4.92
C LEU A 66 3.43 2.54 4.68
N THR A 67 4.59 3.15 4.86
CA THR A 67 5.89 2.47 4.71
C THR A 67 6.04 1.34 5.72
N GLU A 68 5.60 1.53 6.96
CA GLU A 68 5.64 0.50 7.99
C GLU A 68 4.81 -0.73 7.62
N VAL A 69 3.64 -0.53 7.01
CA VAL A 69 2.81 -1.62 6.51
C VAL A 69 3.49 -2.35 5.35
N ILE A 70 4.12 -1.61 4.43
CA ILE A 70 4.90 -2.19 3.33
C ILE A 70 6.05 -3.04 3.88
N ASP A 71 6.77 -2.54 4.87
CA ASP A 71 7.85 -3.27 5.52
C ASP A 71 7.36 -4.58 6.15
N ALA A 72 6.21 -4.55 6.81
CA ALA A 72 5.60 -5.74 7.42
C ALA A 72 5.19 -6.77 6.37
N LEU A 73 4.63 -6.34 5.24
CA LEU A 73 4.32 -7.22 4.10
C LEU A 73 5.59 -7.83 3.51
N CYS A 74 6.64 -7.04 3.34
CA CYS A 74 7.93 -7.54 2.87
C CYS A 74 8.46 -8.63 3.81
N ALA A 75 8.45 -8.38 5.12
CA ALA A 75 8.91 -9.34 6.12
C ALA A 75 8.09 -10.65 6.07
N LEU A 76 6.78 -10.57 5.94
CA LEU A 76 5.90 -11.73 5.83
C LEU A 76 6.26 -12.60 4.62
N HIS A 77 6.53 -11.98 3.48
CA HIS A 77 6.89 -12.65 2.24
C HIS A 77 8.40 -12.92 2.10
N ARG A 78 9.19 -12.66 3.13
CA ARG A 78 10.65 -12.82 3.12
C ARG A 78 11.33 -12.03 2.01
N ILE A 79 10.82 -10.86 1.72
CA ILE A 79 11.39 -9.91 0.77
C ILE A 79 12.29 -8.96 1.55
N SER A 80 13.56 -8.88 1.19
CA SER A 80 14.45 -7.88 1.79
C SER A 80 14.16 -6.49 1.22
N LEU A 81 14.48 -5.45 1.98
CA LEU A 81 14.36 -4.07 1.49
C LEU A 81 15.28 -3.83 0.29
N ASP A 82 16.44 -4.48 0.25
CA ASP A 82 17.36 -4.40 -0.89
C ASP A 82 16.77 -5.00 -2.17
N GLU A 83 16.04 -6.11 -2.07
CA GLU A 83 15.32 -6.70 -3.21
C GLU A 83 14.24 -5.74 -3.74
N LEU A 84 13.47 -5.15 -2.83
CA LEU A 84 12.43 -4.20 -3.20
C LEU A 84 13.02 -2.97 -3.88
N ASP A 85 14.07 -2.40 -3.29
CA ASP A 85 14.78 -1.24 -3.83
C ASP A 85 15.38 -1.54 -5.21
N ALA A 86 15.97 -2.72 -5.41
CA ALA A 86 16.55 -3.12 -6.69
C ALA A 86 15.49 -3.17 -7.80
N VAL A 87 14.32 -3.72 -7.53
CA VAL A 87 13.21 -3.78 -8.50
C VAL A 87 12.68 -2.37 -8.78
N GLN A 88 12.51 -1.55 -7.75
CA GLN A 88 12.08 -0.16 -7.92
C GLN A 88 13.06 0.64 -8.78
N MET A 89 14.35 0.54 -8.49
CA MET A 89 15.39 1.24 -9.25
C MET A 89 15.46 0.77 -10.71
N LYS A 90 15.32 -0.53 -10.95
CA LYS A 90 15.31 -1.07 -12.32
C LYS A 90 14.15 -0.49 -13.12
N LYS A 91 12.95 -0.47 -12.55
CA LYS A 91 11.77 0.13 -13.20
C LYS A 91 11.97 1.62 -13.45
N ARG A 92 12.57 2.33 -12.50
CA ARG A 92 12.88 3.76 -12.65
C ARG A 92 13.88 4.01 -13.80
N GLN A 93 14.90 3.17 -13.95
CA GLN A 93 15.88 3.27 -15.04
C GLN A 93 15.26 2.97 -16.40
N GLU A 94 14.38 1.96 -16.46
CA GLU A 94 13.78 1.53 -17.72
C GLU A 94 12.61 2.42 -18.18
N ARG A 95 11.80 2.91 -17.23
CA ARG A 95 10.53 3.59 -17.51
C ARG A 95 10.45 5.01 -16.93
N GLY A 96 11.40 5.40 -16.10
CA GLY A 96 11.37 6.66 -15.35
C GLY A 96 10.49 6.58 -14.11
N GLY A 97 10.44 7.70 -13.41
CA GLY A 97 9.50 7.93 -12.32
C GLY A 97 8.25 8.65 -12.83
N PHE A 98 7.65 9.46 -11.97
CA PHE A 98 6.45 10.25 -12.29
C PHE A 98 6.70 11.76 -12.29
N TYR A 99 7.95 12.17 -12.37
CA TYR A 99 8.34 13.57 -12.17
C TYR A 99 8.04 14.46 -13.37
N GLU A 100 7.89 13.89 -14.56
CA GLU A 100 7.58 14.63 -15.78
C GLU A 100 6.09 14.96 -15.93
N ARG A 101 5.24 14.43 -15.04
CA ARG A 101 3.80 14.70 -15.01
C ARG A 101 3.06 14.32 -16.28
N ALA A 102 3.55 13.28 -16.99
CA ALA A 102 2.92 12.82 -18.22
C ALA A 102 1.60 12.12 -17.93
N PHE A 103 0.50 12.76 -18.33
CA PHE A 103 -0.85 12.18 -18.21
C PHE A 103 -1.34 11.79 -19.61
N VAL A 104 -1.30 10.49 -19.90
CA VAL A 104 -1.67 9.96 -21.21
C VAL A 104 -3.18 9.81 -21.29
N THR A 105 -3.82 10.55 -22.17
CA THR A 105 -5.28 10.50 -22.36
C THR A 105 -5.70 9.37 -23.30
N VAL A 106 -5.00 9.19 -24.41
CA VAL A 106 -5.26 8.16 -25.41
C VAL A 106 -3.94 7.61 -25.89
N ALA A 107 -3.87 6.31 -26.10
CA ALA A 107 -2.75 5.66 -26.77
C ALA A 107 -3.28 4.90 -27.99
N GLU A 108 -2.62 5.07 -29.11
CA GLU A 108 -2.90 4.34 -30.35
C GLU A 108 -1.76 3.36 -30.60
N HIS A 109 -2.09 2.09 -30.76
CA HIS A 109 -1.09 1.04 -30.91
C HIS A 109 -1.21 0.32 -32.24
N PRO A 110 -0.09 0.02 -32.90
CA PRO A 110 -0.12 -0.79 -34.10
C PRO A 110 -0.68 -2.19 -33.83
N ALA A 111 -1.37 -2.75 -34.81
CA ALA A 111 -1.89 -4.12 -34.72
C ALA A 111 -0.77 -5.12 -34.41
N GLY A 112 -0.99 -5.99 -33.43
CA GLY A 112 -0.04 -7.01 -33.01
C GLY A 112 1.08 -6.49 -32.09
N SER A 113 1.13 -5.20 -31.78
CA SER A 113 2.13 -4.63 -30.86
C SER A 113 1.88 -5.05 -29.41
N PHE A 114 2.90 -4.92 -28.57
CA PHE A 114 2.78 -5.15 -27.13
C PHE A 114 1.68 -4.27 -26.49
N GLY A 115 1.64 -2.98 -26.88
CA GLY A 115 0.64 -2.04 -26.34
C GLY A 115 -0.79 -2.45 -26.64
N GLU A 116 -1.08 -2.89 -27.86
CA GLU A 116 -2.40 -3.40 -28.22
C GLU A 116 -2.78 -4.62 -27.37
N LYS A 117 -1.90 -5.61 -27.30
CA LYS A 117 -2.12 -6.85 -26.52
C LYS A 117 -2.36 -6.54 -25.05
N TYR A 118 -1.55 -5.65 -24.49
CA TYR A 118 -1.65 -5.25 -23.08
C TYR A 118 -2.99 -4.59 -22.76
N CYS A 119 -3.43 -3.66 -23.60
CA CYS A 119 -4.70 -2.98 -23.40
C CYS A 119 -5.89 -3.91 -23.61
N ARG A 120 -5.85 -4.77 -24.64
CA ARG A 120 -6.95 -5.72 -24.93
C ARG A 120 -7.12 -6.77 -23.84
N ALA A 121 -6.04 -7.12 -23.12
CA ALA A 121 -6.12 -8.05 -21.99
C ALA A 121 -6.84 -7.46 -20.77
N GLN A 122 -7.03 -6.16 -20.71
CA GLN A 122 -7.64 -5.44 -19.59
C GLN A 122 -8.67 -4.43 -20.08
N PRO A 123 -9.80 -4.90 -20.68
CA PRO A 123 -10.76 -4.01 -21.33
C PRO A 123 -11.49 -3.07 -20.37
N ASP A 124 -11.66 -3.45 -19.12
CA ASP A 124 -12.29 -2.59 -18.11
C ASP A 124 -11.39 -1.43 -17.71
N LYS A 125 -10.08 -1.66 -17.72
CA LYS A 125 -9.06 -0.66 -17.37
C LYS A 125 -8.71 0.24 -18.56
N TYR A 126 -8.69 -0.34 -19.75
CA TYR A 126 -8.34 0.32 -21.02
C TYR A 126 -9.42 0.08 -22.06
N PRO A 127 -10.56 0.76 -21.94
CA PRO A 127 -11.64 0.60 -22.92
C PRO A 127 -11.21 1.11 -24.30
N GLU A 128 -11.50 0.32 -25.32
CA GLU A 128 -11.26 0.73 -26.71
C GLU A 128 -12.27 1.80 -27.14
N ILE A 129 -11.78 2.83 -27.79
CA ILE A 129 -12.62 3.91 -28.35
C ILE A 129 -12.48 3.95 -29.86
N PHE A 130 -13.48 4.49 -30.54
CA PHE A 130 -13.58 4.55 -32.01
C PHE A 130 -13.66 5.98 -32.53
#